data_c1cad73a6558adfeabfba16a54b6153b
#
_entry.id   c1cad73a6558adfeabfba16a54b6153b
#
_cell.length_a   1.000
_cell.length_b   1.000
_cell.length_c   1.000
_cell.angle_alpha   90.00
_cell.angle_beta   90.00
_cell.angle_gamma   90.00
#
_symmetry.space_group_name_H-M   'P 1'
#
loop_
_entity.id
_entity.type
_entity.pdbx_description
1 polymer ?
#
loop_
_entity_poly.entity_id
_entity_poly.type
_entity_poly.pdbx_seq_one_letter_code
_entity_poly.pdbx_strand_id
1 'polypeptide(L)'
;LRVAIRAICPENREQGALQARTLLLDETTYFVGALGTVKNDATALVAYEYFAPCFDSNDKSTSNPGDLLLLALPASEQWRLALRPNTTATLAVASSPDMNTVDVRHGHMSPAGRLHWPEYRPKWRRGMASKGRMTMYGHMHLVTNSESIDALSNCFVAHHPDAAAWVPGSPQSPHIAKWVRFSPAKIRYVGGFGDEHFIVSVDMDLYRSVDPGLN
;
A
#
# COMPACT_ATOMS: atom_id res chain seq x y z
N LEU A 1 -11.04 29.34 -9.39
CA LEU A 1 -9.81 28.67 -9.79
C LEU A 1 -10.18 27.39 -10.55
N ARG A 2 -10.19 27.41 -11.89
CA ARG A 2 -10.36 26.20 -12.69
C ARG A 2 -9.02 25.47 -12.69
N VAL A 3 -8.88 24.42 -11.91
CA VAL A 3 -7.80 23.44 -12.08
C VAL A 3 -8.05 22.79 -13.42
N ALA A 4 -7.22 23.08 -14.41
CA ALA A 4 -7.24 22.40 -15.68
C ALA A 4 -6.88 20.93 -15.40
N ILE A 5 -7.88 20.05 -15.46
CA ILE A 5 -7.66 18.61 -15.55
C ILE A 5 -7.00 18.42 -16.90
N ARG A 6 -5.65 18.38 -16.93
CA ARG A 6 -4.91 17.95 -18.12
C ARG A 6 -5.44 16.57 -18.48
N ALA A 7 -5.91 16.41 -19.70
CA ALA A 7 -6.23 15.10 -20.23
C ALA A 7 -5.03 14.20 -19.97
N ILE A 8 -5.27 13.09 -19.28
CA ILE A 8 -4.21 12.13 -18.91
C ILE A 8 -3.70 11.55 -20.21
N CYS A 9 -2.47 11.90 -20.61
CA CYS A 9 -1.82 11.29 -21.76
C CYS A 9 -1.70 9.78 -21.54
N PRO A 10 -1.75 8.94 -22.59
CA PRO A 10 -1.58 7.49 -22.46
C PRO A 10 -0.32 7.10 -21.68
N GLU A 11 0.80 7.76 -21.92
CA GLU A 11 2.07 7.60 -21.20
C GLU A 11 1.93 7.77 -19.68
N ASN A 12 1.06 8.66 -19.21
CA ASN A 12 0.81 8.86 -17.79
C ASN A 12 0.02 7.71 -17.14
N ARG A 13 -0.74 6.94 -17.92
CA ARG A 13 -1.49 5.78 -17.40
C ARG A 13 -0.56 4.61 -17.13
N GLU A 14 0.32 4.28 -18.09
CA GLU A 14 1.31 3.22 -17.93
C GLU A 14 2.27 3.56 -16.79
N GLN A 15 2.77 4.80 -16.77
CA GLN A 15 3.62 5.28 -15.69
C GLN A 15 2.93 5.19 -14.33
N GLY A 16 1.65 5.53 -14.23
CA GLY A 16 0.89 5.43 -12.99
C GLY A 16 0.72 3.99 -12.51
N ALA A 17 0.47 3.06 -13.42
CA ALA A 17 0.36 1.64 -13.13
C ALA A 17 1.71 1.07 -12.66
N LEU A 18 2.78 1.38 -13.37
CA LEU A 18 4.13 0.96 -13.01
C LEU A 18 4.55 1.50 -11.64
N GLN A 19 4.35 2.79 -11.39
CA GLN A 19 4.71 3.42 -10.12
C GLN A 19 3.89 2.84 -8.94
N ALA A 20 2.60 2.55 -9.15
CA ALA A 20 1.77 1.92 -8.13
C ALA A 20 2.24 0.49 -7.80
N ARG A 21 2.64 -0.29 -8.81
CA ARG A 21 3.18 -1.64 -8.62
C ARG A 21 4.56 -1.58 -7.95
N THR A 22 5.43 -0.69 -8.39
CA THR A 22 6.77 -0.50 -7.80
C THR A 22 6.67 -0.09 -6.32
N LEU A 23 5.71 0.78 -5.97
CA LEU A 23 5.52 1.19 -4.57
C LEU A 23 5.17 0.01 -3.65
N LEU A 24 4.44 -0.99 -4.14
CA LEU A 24 4.11 -2.18 -3.34
C LEU A 24 5.30 -3.09 -3.07
N LEU A 25 6.37 -2.95 -3.85
CA LEU A 25 7.59 -3.73 -3.75
C LEU A 25 8.73 -2.92 -3.11
N ASP A 26 8.48 -1.63 -2.83
CA ASP A 26 9.46 -0.74 -2.21
C ASP A 26 9.58 -1.03 -0.70
N GLU A 27 10.74 -1.52 -0.30
CA GLU A 27 11.06 -1.83 1.11
C GLU A 27 10.89 -0.62 2.04
N THR A 28 10.97 0.61 1.51
CA THR A 28 10.74 1.82 2.31
C THR A 28 9.28 2.00 2.74
N THR A 29 8.35 1.19 2.23
CA THR A 29 6.98 1.09 2.76
C THR A 29 6.91 0.26 4.02
N TYR A 30 7.97 -0.51 4.34
CA TYR A 30 7.99 -1.55 5.37
C TYR A 30 6.87 -2.58 5.21
N PHE A 31 6.28 -2.64 4.03
CA PHE A 31 5.11 -3.46 3.72
C PHE A 31 3.97 -3.28 4.73
N VAL A 32 3.76 -2.04 5.17
CA VAL A 32 2.71 -1.62 6.10
C VAL A 32 1.78 -0.65 5.41
N GLY A 33 0.48 -0.89 5.54
CA GLY A 33 -0.56 -0.01 5.01
C GLY A 33 -1.61 0.35 6.06
N ALA A 34 -2.22 1.51 5.90
CA ALA A 34 -3.36 1.90 6.73
C ALA A 34 -4.64 1.32 6.13
N LEU A 35 -5.16 0.28 6.77
CA LEU A 35 -6.43 -0.36 6.41
C LEU A 35 -7.60 0.44 6.98
N GLY A 36 -8.47 0.94 6.11
CA GLY A 36 -9.67 1.67 6.48
C GLY A 36 -10.94 0.88 6.17
N THR A 37 -11.87 0.86 7.12
CA THR A 37 -13.21 0.29 6.98
C THR A 37 -14.25 1.25 7.57
N VAL A 38 -15.51 1.10 7.17
CA VAL A 38 -16.59 1.97 7.63
C VAL A 38 -17.61 1.15 8.41
N LYS A 39 -17.98 1.65 9.58
CA LYS A 39 -19.11 1.14 10.37
C LYS A 39 -20.46 1.60 9.80
N ASN A 40 -21.53 0.99 10.28
CA ASN A 40 -22.91 1.32 9.87
C ASN A 40 -23.32 2.76 10.20
N ASP A 41 -22.68 3.40 11.18
CA ASP A 41 -22.89 4.79 11.59
C ASP A 41 -21.99 5.78 10.81
N ALA A 42 -21.37 5.32 9.73
CA ALA A 42 -20.40 6.04 8.92
C ALA A 42 -19.08 6.40 9.64
N THR A 43 -18.84 5.87 10.85
CA THR A 43 -17.58 6.05 11.54
C THR A 43 -16.50 5.19 10.85
N ALA A 44 -15.39 5.81 10.48
CA ALA A 44 -14.25 5.08 9.92
C ALA A 44 -13.40 4.46 11.02
N LEU A 45 -13.02 3.19 10.83
CA LEU A 45 -11.96 2.54 11.60
C LEU A 45 -10.73 2.47 10.71
N VAL A 46 -9.58 2.85 11.26
CA VAL A 46 -8.28 2.79 10.58
C VAL A 46 -7.27 2.11 11.49
N ALA A 47 -6.58 1.10 10.96
CA ALA A 47 -5.47 0.43 11.63
C ALA A 47 -4.32 0.23 10.65
N TYR A 48 -3.10 0.19 11.14
CA TYR A 48 -1.94 -0.19 10.35
C TYR A 48 -1.85 -1.71 10.33
N GLU A 49 -1.78 -2.27 9.13
CA GLU A 49 -1.75 -3.70 8.90
C GLU A 49 -0.55 -4.07 8.03
N TYR A 50 0.04 -5.21 8.28
CA TYR A 50 1.06 -5.79 7.42
C TYR A 50 0.44 -6.31 6.13
N PHE A 51 1.08 -6.00 5.00
CA PHE A 51 0.76 -6.60 3.71
C PHE A 51 2.00 -7.22 3.08
N ALA A 52 1.81 -8.19 2.22
CA ALA A 52 2.89 -8.71 1.39
C ALA A 52 2.39 -8.88 -0.06
N PRO A 53 3.22 -8.59 -1.07
CA PRO A 53 2.90 -8.77 -2.48
C PRO A 53 3.01 -10.26 -2.89
N CYS A 54 2.54 -11.16 -2.04
CA CYS A 54 2.58 -12.60 -2.26
C CYS A 54 1.51 -13.02 -3.25
N PHE A 55 1.93 -13.40 -4.42
CA PHE A 55 1.09 -13.91 -5.48
C PHE A 55 1.19 -15.44 -5.54
N ASP A 56 0.06 -16.12 -5.61
CA ASP A 56 0.01 -17.55 -5.83
C ASP A 56 -0.33 -17.85 -7.29
N SER A 57 0.68 -18.25 -8.07
CA SER A 57 0.51 -18.59 -9.48
C SER A 57 -0.34 -19.86 -9.70
N ASN A 58 -0.47 -20.69 -8.66
CA ASN A 58 -1.24 -21.95 -8.72
C ASN A 58 -2.72 -21.71 -8.40
N ASP A 59 -3.05 -20.62 -7.70
CA ASP A 59 -4.43 -20.25 -7.38
C ASP A 59 -4.89 -19.03 -8.19
N LYS A 60 -4.96 -19.21 -9.51
CA LYS A 60 -5.46 -18.17 -10.43
C LYS A 60 -6.94 -17.83 -10.22
N SER A 61 -7.67 -18.63 -9.46
CA SER A 61 -9.09 -18.39 -9.20
C SER A 61 -9.31 -17.30 -8.15
N THR A 62 -8.35 -17.12 -7.22
CA THR A 62 -8.46 -16.19 -6.09
C THR A 62 -7.33 -15.18 -6.01
N SER A 63 -6.31 -15.26 -6.87
CA SER A 63 -5.14 -14.38 -6.84
C SER A 63 -4.85 -13.79 -8.22
N ASN A 64 -4.87 -12.46 -8.30
CA ASN A 64 -4.48 -11.72 -9.50
C ASN A 64 -3.17 -10.98 -9.25
N PRO A 65 -2.39 -10.72 -10.32
CA PRO A 65 -1.22 -9.85 -10.19
C PRO A 65 -1.59 -8.51 -9.54
N GLY A 66 -0.85 -8.12 -8.50
CA GLY A 66 -1.11 -6.89 -7.75
C GLY A 66 -2.11 -7.01 -6.61
N ASP A 67 -2.71 -8.17 -6.38
CA ASP A 67 -3.40 -8.45 -5.13
C ASP A 67 -2.40 -8.57 -3.98
N LEU A 68 -2.83 -8.24 -2.78
CA LEU A 68 -1.99 -8.25 -1.59
C LEU A 68 -2.45 -9.31 -0.59
N LEU A 69 -1.50 -9.95 0.05
CA LEU A 69 -1.75 -10.85 1.18
C LEU A 69 -1.67 -10.07 2.48
N LEU A 70 -2.67 -10.25 3.36
CA LEU A 70 -2.70 -9.66 4.69
C LEU A 70 -2.95 -10.74 5.73
N LEU A 71 -2.44 -10.48 6.94
CA LEU A 71 -2.67 -11.34 8.11
C LEU A 71 -3.85 -10.80 8.91
N ALA A 72 -4.99 -11.45 8.83
CA ALA A 72 -6.20 -11.03 9.53
C ALA A 72 -6.33 -11.68 10.90
N LEU A 73 -6.75 -10.89 11.88
CA LEU A 73 -7.18 -11.35 13.21
C LEU A 73 -8.72 -11.19 13.31
N PRO A 74 -9.51 -12.22 13.00
CA PRO A 74 -10.98 -12.11 12.91
C PRO A 74 -11.67 -11.70 14.21
N ALA A 75 -10.99 -11.81 15.35
CA ALA A 75 -11.49 -11.33 16.64
C ALA A 75 -11.58 -9.79 16.69
N SER A 76 -10.81 -9.07 15.88
CA SER A 76 -10.82 -7.61 15.83
C SER A 76 -12.06 -7.08 15.08
N GLU A 77 -12.60 -5.96 15.53
CA GLU A 77 -13.73 -5.30 14.88
C GLU A 77 -13.39 -4.86 13.45
N GLN A 78 -12.19 -4.33 13.26
CA GLN A 78 -11.65 -3.92 11.96
C GLN A 78 -11.78 -5.05 10.93
N TRP A 79 -11.28 -6.24 11.26
CA TRP A 79 -11.30 -7.37 10.35
C TRP A 79 -12.70 -7.95 10.15
N ARG A 80 -13.55 -7.93 11.17
CA ARG A 80 -14.96 -8.33 11.02
C ARG A 80 -15.72 -7.41 10.06
N LEU A 81 -15.39 -6.12 10.06
CA LEU A 81 -15.99 -5.16 9.12
C LEU A 81 -15.41 -5.35 7.71
N ALA A 82 -14.08 -5.46 7.58
CA ALA A 82 -13.42 -5.62 6.29
C ALA A 82 -13.86 -6.89 5.53
N LEU A 83 -14.19 -7.95 6.27
CA LEU A 83 -14.58 -9.25 5.72
C LEU A 83 -16.10 -9.40 5.48
N ARG A 84 -16.90 -8.36 5.73
CA ARG A 84 -18.34 -8.42 5.41
C ARG A 84 -18.55 -8.51 3.90
N PRO A 85 -19.49 -9.32 3.44
CA PRO A 85 -19.86 -9.36 2.03
C PRO A 85 -20.18 -7.96 1.48
N ASN A 86 -19.78 -7.69 0.25
CA ASN A 86 -20.01 -6.41 -0.45
C ASN A 86 -19.45 -5.16 0.24
N THR A 87 -18.51 -5.33 1.18
CA THR A 87 -17.83 -4.19 1.81
C THR A 87 -16.61 -3.81 0.98
N THR A 88 -16.47 -2.53 0.70
CA THR A 88 -15.24 -1.96 0.17
C THR A 88 -14.34 -1.55 1.33
N ALA A 89 -13.14 -2.09 1.36
CA ALA A 89 -12.08 -1.63 2.25
C ALA A 89 -11.14 -0.67 1.50
N THR A 90 -10.43 0.15 2.25
CA THR A 90 -9.37 1.00 1.71
C THR A 90 -8.03 0.57 2.30
N LEU A 91 -6.98 0.56 1.49
CA LEU A 91 -5.62 0.36 1.95
C LEU A 91 -4.75 1.51 1.42
N ALA A 92 -4.24 2.33 2.33
CA ALA A 92 -3.34 3.41 1.99
C ALA A 92 -1.89 2.99 2.25
N VAL A 93 -1.04 3.13 1.24
CA VAL A 93 0.39 2.79 1.29
C VAL A 93 1.20 4.02 0.90
N ALA A 94 2.28 4.25 1.61
CA ALA A 94 3.20 5.34 1.32
C ALA A 94 4.64 4.88 1.52
N SER A 95 5.53 5.30 0.63
CA SER A 95 6.96 5.17 0.82
C SER A 95 7.41 6.08 1.95
N SER A 96 8.17 5.54 2.89
CA SER A 96 8.77 6.32 3.97
C SER A 96 9.98 7.10 3.46
N PRO A 97 10.21 8.34 3.91
CA PRO A 97 11.44 9.04 3.60
C PRO A 97 12.60 8.38 4.34
N ASP A 98 13.77 8.36 3.71
CA ASP A 98 15.00 8.02 4.42
C ASP A 98 15.25 9.08 5.50
N MET A 99 15.18 8.67 6.76
CA MET A 99 15.34 9.55 7.91
C MET A 99 16.69 10.26 7.94
N ASN A 100 17.72 9.67 7.35
CA ASN A 100 19.03 10.29 7.22
C ASN A 100 19.05 11.45 6.21
N THR A 101 18.07 11.51 5.32
CA THR A 101 17.96 12.55 4.29
C THR A 101 16.88 13.59 4.57
N VAL A 102 16.04 13.39 5.59
CA VAL A 102 14.98 14.32 6.00
C VAL A 102 15.43 15.12 7.21
N ASP A 103 15.68 16.39 7.02
CA ASP A 103 15.81 17.31 8.14
C ASP A 103 14.48 18.01 8.39
N VAL A 104 13.69 17.44 9.29
CA VAL A 104 12.38 17.99 9.66
C VAL A 104 12.44 19.41 10.23
N ARG A 105 13.59 19.83 10.78
CA ARG A 105 13.76 21.20 11.29
C ARG A 105 13.76 22.21 10.17
N HIS A 106 14.26 21.84 9.01
CA HIS A 106 14.32 22.72 7.84
C HIS A 106 13.04 22.73 7.01
N GLY A 107 12.13 21.79 7.21
CA GLY A 107 10.81 21.78 6.56
C GLY A 107 9.95 22.98 6.94
N HIS A 108 10.20 23.60 8.09
CA HIS A 108 9.48 24.77 8.59
C HIS A 108 10.24 26.10 8.40
N MET A 109 11.38 26.08 7.73
CA MET A 109 12.12 27.32 7.48
C MET A 109 11.35 28.28 6.57
N SER A 110 11.38 29.55 6.93
CA SER A 110 10.91 30.61 6.06
C SER A 110 11.67 30.62 4.72
N PRO A 111 11.09 31.19 3.65
CA PRO A 111 11.80 31.35 2.39
C PRO A 111 13.16 32.03 2.53
N ALA A 112 13.27 33.07 3.39
CA ALA A 112 14.53 33.75 3.69
C ALA A 112 15.54 32.82 4.35
N GLY A 113 15.14 32.04 5.35
CA GLY A 113 16.01 31.03 5.99
C GLY A 113 16.58 30.02 5.01
N ARG A 114 15.78 29.60 4.02
CA ARG A 114 16.22 28.66 2.97
C ARG A 114 17.27 29.26 2.02
N LEU A 115 17.26 30.56 1.81
CA LEU A 115 18.26 31.24 1.00
C LEU A 115 19.66 31.25 1.65
N HIS A 116 19.72 31.24 2.97
CA HIS A 116 21.00 31.21 3.70
C HIS A 116 21.62 29.80 3.76
N TRP A 117 20.83 28.74 3.52
CA TRP A 117 21.32 27.34 3.48
C TRP A 117 20.84 26.62 2.23
N PRO A 118 21.35 27.01 1.05
CA PRO A 118 20.93 26.40 -0.23
C PRO A 118 21.26 24.92 -0.32
N GLU A 119 22.26 24.43 0.42
CA GLU A 119 22.63 23.02 0.48
C GLU A 119 21.54 22.12 1.10
N TYR A 120 20.64 22.68 1.87
CA TYR A 120 19.51 21.95 2.45
C TYR A 120 18.27 21.92 1.55
N ARG A 121 18.23 22.71 0.49
CA ARG A 121 17.10 22.78 -0.45
C ARG A 121 16.69 21.41 -1.00
N PRO A 122 17.62 20.52 -1.41
CA PRO A 122 17.24 19.19 -1.84
C PRO A 122 16.64 18.33 -0.74
N LYS A 123 17.01 18.55 0.51
CA LYS A 123 16.59 17.76 1.67
C LYS A 123 15.18 18.09 2.12
N TRP A 124 14.78 19.35 2.20
CA TRP A 124 13.43 19.70 2.64
C TRP A 124 12.33 19.30 1.66
N ARG A 125 12.66 19.16 0.37
CA ARG A 125 11.75 18.61 -0.65
C ARG A 125 11.50 17.11 -0.52
N ARG A 126 12.27 16.43 0.30
CA ARG A 126 12.21 14.98 0.51
C ARG A 126 11.35 14.55 1.69
N GLY A 127 10.51 15.44 2.22
CA GLY A 127 9.55 15.09 3.27
C GLY A 127 8.51 14.06 2.78
N MET A 128 7.72 13.53 3.71
CA MET A 128 6.69 12.49 3.44
C MET A 128 5.84 12.82 2.21
N ALA A 129 5.43 14.07 2.04
CA ALA A 129 4.58 14.49 0.94
C ALA A 129 5.25 14.42 -0.44
N SER A 130 6.58 14.35 -0.53
CA SER A 130 7.32 14.25 -1.79
C SER A 130 7.47 12.80 -2.28
N LYS A 131 7.14 11.83 -1.44
CA LYS A 131 7.25 10.41 -1.76
C LYS A 131 5.98 9.87 -2.41
N GLY A 132 6.15 8.76 -3.14
CA GLY A 132 5.03 8.03 -3.70
C GLY A 132 4.10 7.54 -2.61
N ARG A 133 2.80 7.73 -2.83
CA ARG A 133 1.73 7.22 -1.97
C ARG A 133 0.51 6.87 -2.80
N MET A 134 -0.23 5.90 -2.33
CA MET A 134 -1.48 5.54 -2.99
C MET A 134 -2.56 5.15 -1.99
N THR A 135 -3.79 5.26 -2.44
CA THR A 135 -4.96 4.71 -1.78
C THR A 135 -5.61 3.72 -2.72
N MET A 136 -5.73 2.50 -2.26
CA MET A 136 -6.42 1.42 -2.96
C MET A 136 -7.80 1.22 -2.35
N TYR A 137 -8.79 1.00 -3.20
CA TYR A 137 -10.16 0.64 -2.83
C TYR A 137 -10.42 -0.75 -3.39
N GLY A 138 -10.87 -1.67 -2.57
CA GLY A 138 -11.01 -3.05 -3.01
C GLY A 138 -11.81 -3.91 -2.03
N HIS A 139 -11.74 -5.21 -2.28
CA HIS A 139 -12.48 -6.21 -1.51
C HIS A 139 -11.52 -7.18 -0.83
N MET A 140 -11.96 -7.67 0.32
CA MET A 140 -11.23 -8.66 1.10
C MET A 140 -11.83 -10.04 0.88
N HIS A 141 -10.97 -11.02 0.61
CA HIS A 141 -11.37 -12.42 0.42
C HIS A 141 -10.56 -13.33 1.34
N LEU A 142 -11.24 -14.17 2.10
CA LEU A 142 -10.55 -15.21 2.88
C LEU A 142 -9.87 -16.19 1.94
N VAL A 143 -8.62 -16.53 2.20
CA VAL A 143 -7.93 -17.63 1.55
C VAL A 143 -8.37 -18.93 2.20
N THR A 144 -9.03 -19.78 1.45
CA THR A 144 -9.60 -21.05 1.94
C THR A 144 -8.85 -22.28 1.43
N ASN A 145 -7.99 -22.13 0.42
CA ASN A 145 -7.19 -23.22 -0.12
C ASN A 145 -6.06 -23.60 0.86
N SER A 146 -6.15 -24.77 1.47
CA SER A 146 -5.18 -25.27 2.44
C SER A 146 -3.80 -25.59 1.83
N GLU A 147 -3.74 -25.92 0.55
CA GLU A 147 -2.49 -26.28 -0.13
C GLU A 147 -1.55 -25.07 -0.31
N SER A 148 -2.12 -23.87 -0.33
CA SER A 148 -1.36 -22.62 -0.50
C SER A 148 -0.86 -22.02 0.84
N ILE A 149 -1.34 -22.51 1.99
CA ILE A 149 -1.08 -21.85 3.29
C ILE A 149 0.41 -21.78 3.60
N ASP A 150 1.14 -22.86 3.41
CA ASP A 150 2.58 -22.90 3.73
C ASP A 150 3.38 -21.99 2.80
N ALA A 151 3.08 -22.00 1.51
CA ALA A 151 3.71 -21.14 0.53
C ALA A 151 3.45 -19.65 0.82
N LEU A 152 2.22 -19.30 1.17
CA LEU A 152 1.83 -17.95 1.56
C LEU A 152 2.50 -17.52 2.86
N SER A 153 2.58 -18.43 3.84
CA SER A 153 3.26 -18.17 5.11
C SER A 153 4.75 -17.89 4.91
N ASN A 154 5.43 -18.70 4.11
CA ASN A 154 6.84 -18.50 3.79
C ASN A 154 7.07 -17.16 3.05
N CYS A 155 6.24 -16.84 2.07
CA CYS A 155 6.33 -15.57 1.36
C CYS A 155 6.10 -14.39 2.30
N PHE A 156 5.06 -14.44 3.14
CA PHE A 156 4.74 -13.35 4.06
C PHE A 156 5.85 -13.14 5.09
N VAL A 157 6.39 -14.20 5.67
CA VAL A 157 7.47 -14.15 6.66
C VAL A 157 8.78 -13.63 6.04
N ALA A 158 9.01 -13.84 4.74
CA ALA A 158 10.16 -13.24 4.06
C ALA A 158 10.09 -11.70 4.07
N HIS A 159 8.90 -11.10 4.06
CA HIS A 159 8.70 -9.65 4.16
C HIS A 159 8.56 -9.18 5.62
N HIS A 160 8.05 -10.05 6.50
CA HIS A 160 7.75 -9.78 7.90
C HIS A 160 8.29 -10.88 8.80
N PRO A 161 9.61 -10.94 9.05
CA PRO A 161 10.21 -12.00 9.90
C PRO A 161 9.66 -12.01 11.33
N ASP A 162 9.25 -10.85 11.84
CA ASP A 162 8.63 -10.68 13.15
C ASP A 162 7.22 -11.31 13.26
N ALA A 163 6.54 -11.50 12.13
CA ALA A 163 5.22 -12.13 12.07
C ALA A 163 5.26 -13.68 12.10
N ALA A 164 6.42 -14.31 12.09
CA ALA A 164 6.57 -15.77 11.98
C ALA A 164 5.79 -16.56 13.02
N ALA A 165 5.69 -16.03 14.25
CA ALA A 165 4.93 -16.67 15.34
C ALA A 165 3.41 -16.53 15.16
N TRP A 166 2.93 -15.67 14.26
CA TRP A 166 1.52 -15.24 14.18
C TRP A 166 0.80 -15.74 12.93
N VAL A 167 1.53 -16.35 12.01
CA VAL A 167 0.94 -16.89 10.78
C VAL A 167 -0.12 -17.97 11.08
N PRO A 168 -1.12 -18.16 10.23
CA PRO A 168 -2.12 -19.19 10.40
C PRO A 168 -1.52 -20.58 10.60
N GLY A 169 -1.96 -21.30 11.61
CA GLY A 169 -1.42 -22.62 11.94
C GLY A 169 -0.18 -22.65 12.81
N SER A 170 0.43 -21.49 13.12
CA SER A 170 1.56 -21.45 14.06
C SER A 170 1.14 -21.90 15.46
N PRO A 171 1.84 -22.90 16.05
CA PRO A 171 1.56 -23.35 17.42
C PRO A 171 1.92 -22.30 18.48
N GLN A 172 2.66 -21.29 18.11
CA GLN A 172 3.09 -20.18 18.98
C GLN A 172 2.09 -19.02 18.97
N SER A 173 1.15 -19.01 18.04
CA SER A 173 0.19 -17.91 17.92
C SER A 173 -0.82 -17.92 19.07
N PRO A 174 -0.92 -16.84 19.87
CA PRO A 174 -1.96 -16.71 20.90
C PRO A 174 -3.34 -16.41 20.29
N HIS A 175 -3.42 -16.17 19.00
CA HIS A 175 -4.63 -15.76 18.29
C HIS A 175 -4.90 -16.64 17.07
N ILE A 176 -6.18 -16.77 16.73
CA ILE A 176 -6.57 -17.38 15.47
C ILE A 176 -6.35 -16.34 14.36
N ALA A 177 -5.35 -16.59 13.52
CA ALA A 177 -5.06 -15.79 12.34
C ALA A 177 -5.63 -16.44 11.07
N LYS A 178 -5.90 -15.64 10.06
CA LYS A 178 -6.38 -16.06 8.75
C LYS A 178 -5.64 -15.31 7.66
N TRP A 179 -5.35 -15.97 6.55
CA TRP A 179 -4.91 -15.27 5.34
C TRP A 179 -6.09 -14.62 4.66
N VAL A 180 -5.89 -13.36 4.27
CA VAL A 180 -6.85 -12.56 3.53
C VAL A 180 -6.17 -11.98 2.31
N ARG A 181 -6.83 -12.08 1.17
CA ARG A 181 -6.45 -11.44 -0.08
C ARG A 181 -7.17 -10.10 -0.21
N PHE A 182 -6.45 -9.02 -0.38
CA PHE A 182 -6.99 -7.73 -0.77
C PHE A 182 -6.88 -7.58 -2.28
N SER A 183 -8.01 -7.50 -2.97
CA SER A 183 -8.08 -7.32 -4.42
C SER A 183 -8.49 -5.89 -4.72
N PRO A 184 -7.58 -5.03 -5.19
CA PRO A 184 -7.90 -3.65 -5.52
C PRO A 184 -8.79 -3.58 -6.76
N ALA A 185 -9.84 -2.76 -6.67
CA ALA A 185 -10.76 -2.43 -7.77
C ALA A 185 -10.51 -1.02 -8.31
N LYS A 186 -9.91 -0.14 -7.50
CA LYS A 186 -9.57 1.22 -7.88
C LYS A 186 -8.33 1.66 -7.09
N ILE A 187 -7.44 2.36 -7.77
CA ILE A 187 -6.22 2.92 -7.15
C ILE A 187 -6.10 4.39 -7.51
N ARG A 188 -5.81 5.21 -6.51
CA ARG A 188 -5.39 6.60 -6.69
C ARG A 188 -3.94 6.72 -6.23
N TYR A 189 -3.06 7.05 -7.15
CA TYR A 189 -1.64 7.26 -6.90
C TYR A 189 -1.31 8.75 -6.88
N VAL A 190 -0.42 9.13 -5.97
CA VAL A 190 0.13 10.48 -5.86
C VAL A 190 1.64 10.36 -5.69
N GLY A 191 2.39 10.90 -6.64
CA GLY A 191 3.84 11.01 -6.57
C GLY A 191 4.27 12.47 -6.62
N GLY A 192 5.38 12.77 -5.95
CA GLY A 192 5.92 14.13 -5.90
C GLY A 192 5.11 15.12 -5.07
N PHE A 193 5.54 16.37 -5.08
CA PHE A 193 4.91 17.47 -4.34
C PHE A 193 5.14 18.81 -5.06
N GLY A 194 4.17 19.72 -4.94
CA GLY A 194 4.26 21.06 -5.56
C GLY A 194 4.09 21.01 -7.08
N ASP A 195 4.95 21.66 -7.79
CA ASP A 195 5.01 21.74 -9.24
C ASP A 195 5.49 20.44 -9.93
N GLU A 196 6.14 19.55 -9.16
CA GLU A 196 6.62 18.23 -9.60
C GLU A 196 5.66 17.09 -9.21
N HIS A 197 4.40 17.39 -8.92
CA HIS A 197 3.44 16.38 -8.51
C HIS A 197 2.81 15.64 -9.70
N PHE A 198 2.52 14.38 -9.46
CA PHE A 198 1.81 13.51 -10.38
C PHE A 198 0.65 12.84 -9.63
N ILE A 199 -0.57 13.08 -10.08
CA ILE A 199 -1.78 12.51 -9.48
C ILE A 199 -2.56 11.80 -10.56
N VAL A 200 -2.81 10.51 -10.36
CA VAL A 200 -3.53 9.69 -11.34
C VAL A 200 -4.49 8.69 -10.68
N SER A 201 -5.62 8.45 -11.34
CA SER A 201 -6.39 7.22 -11.15
C SER A 201 -5.77 6.16 -12.03
N VAL A 202 -5.26 5.11 -11.39
CA VAL A 202 -4.53 4.05 -12.07
C VAL A 202 -5.51 3.21 -12.88
N ASP A 203 -5.14 2.91 -14.12
CA ASP A 203 -5.86 1.96 -14.95
C ASP A 203 -5.64 0.54 -14.43
N MET A 204 -6.71 -0.17 -14.10
CA MET A 204 -6.61 -1.46 -13.42
C MET A 204 -6.14 -2.59 -14.33
N ASP A 205 -6.41 -2.52 -15.62
CA ASP A 205 -5.93 -3.51 -16.58
C ASP A 205 -4.42 -3.37 -16.78
N LEU A 206 -3.94 -2.15 -16.91
CA LEU A 206 -2.50 -1.85 -16.92
C LEU A 206 -1.83 -2.24 -15.60
N TYR A 207 -2.44 -1.90 -14.45
CA TYR A 207 -1.92 -2.27 -13.13
C TYR A 207 -1.71 -3.77 -12.98
N ARG A 208 -2.63 -4.58 -13.50
CA ARG A 208 -2.55 -6.05 -13.43
C ARG A 208 -1.58 -6.65 -14.44
N SER A 209 -1.38 -6.00 -15.58
CA SER A 209 -0.52 -6.49 -16.67
C SER A 209 0.93 -6.03 -16.57
N VAL A 210 1.19 -4.89 -15.92
CA VAL A 210 2.55 -4.35 -15.84
C VAL A 210 3.42 -5.18 -14.92
N ASP A 211 4.61 -5.51 -15.41
CA ASP A 211 5.69 -6.09 -14.60
C ASP A 211 6.57 -4.94 -14.08
N PRO A 212 6.70 -4.76 -12.76
CA PRO A 212 7.55 -3.71 -12.21
C PRO A 212 9.06 -3.97 -12.39
N GLY A 213 9.45 -5.11 -12.97
CA GLY A 213 10.82 -5.35 -13.41
C GLY A 213 11.86 -5.34 -12.28
N LEU A 214 11.49 -5.77 -11.10
CA LEU A 214 12.44 -5.97 -10.01
C LEU A 214 13.22 -7.27 -10.27
N ASN A 215 14.30 -7.16 -11.02
CA ASN A 215 15.35 -8.17 -11.15
C ASN A 215 16.39 -7.98 -10.07
#